data_4e737f7277ef8ec5023f8413a70d2c48
#
_entry.id   4e737f7277ef8ec5023f8413a70d2c48
#
_cell.length_a   1.000
_cell.length_b   1.000
_cell.length_c   1.000
_cell.angle_alpha   90.00
_cell.angle_beta   90.00
_cell.angle_gamma   90.00
#
_symmetry.space_group_name_H-M   'P 1'
#
loop_
_entity.id
_entity.type
_entity.pdbx_description
1 polymer ?
#
loop_
_entity_poly.entity_id
_entity_poly.type
_entity_poly.pdbx_seq_one_letter_code
_entity_poly.pdbx_strand_id
1 'polypeptide(L)'
;GDLVKDPTTLTYTAAKDFAGLTSVSLEVTDGSDLNDSEGRTAMVTLPIQVEGVGNRPPEFNPTAVEVAAGETTSVDLRPMVSDEDEGDAEGARFSTEGNPPAGIDASLAGSVLKVSAAADAQRGSAGSLRVTVDDGNGGTAQADIPIIVVASSRPLIQTSEAQVTLDAGKSTTVDATQYSTNPFSDEGPVSLVGEPSASAGG
;
A
#
# COMPACT_ATOMS: atom_id res chain seq x y z
N GLY A 1 29.22 15.83 -5.80
CA GLY A 1 29.89 15.03 -4.74
C GLY A 1 30.52 15.94 -3.71
N ASP A 2 30.73 15.41 -2.55
CA ASP A 2 31.28 16.12 -1.41
C ASP A 2 32.76 15.77 -1.19
N LEU A 3 33.54 16.74 -0.73
CA LEU A 3 34.95 16.60 -0.43
C LEU A 3 35.22 16.91 1.03
N VAL A 4 35.83 15.95 1.74
CA VAL A 4 36.31 16.14 3.12
C VAL A 4 37.85 15.93 3.14
N LYS A 5 38.56 16.89 3.72
CA LYS A 5 40.02 16.89 3.80
C LYS A 5 40.47 16.82 5.26
N ASP A 6 41.35 15.87 5.54
CA ASP A 6 42.19 15.79 6.74
C ASP A 6 43.62 16.13 6.38
N PRO A 7 44.56 16.29 7.34
CA PRO A 7 45.92 16.68 7.03
C PRO A 7 46.63 15.79 6.03
N THR A 8 46.31 14.51 5.95
CA THR A 8 46.96 13.52 5.11
C THR A 8 46.03 12.72 4.22
N THR A 9 44.73 12.93 4.36
CA THR A 9 43.72 12.16 3.62
C THR A 9 42.69 13.05 2.93
N LEU A 10 42.18 12.58 1.83
CA LEU A 10 41.07 13.18 1.09
C LEU A 10 39.99 12.14 0.91
N THR A 11 38.78 12.46 1.35
CA THR A 11 37.58 11.64 1.10
C THR A 11 36.70 12.31 0.06
N TYR A 12 36.46 11.60 -1.03
CA TYR A 12 35.49 12.03 -2.05
C TYR A 12 34.26 11.14 -1.99
N THR A 13 33.09 11.76 -1.85
CA THR A 13 31.79 11.08 -1.94
C THR A 13 31.12 11.50 -3.25
N ALA A 14 30.90 10.56 -4.15
CA ALA A 14 30.19 10.83 -5.40
C ALA A 14 28.73 11.23 -5.15
N ALA A 15 28.15 12.09 -6.01
CA ALA A 15 26.72 12.33 -5.99
C ALA A 15 25.98 11.04 -6.40
N LYS A 16 24.81 10.80 -5.82
CA LYS A 16 24.02 9.57 -6.01
C LYS A 16 23.79 9.23 -7.49
N ASP A 17 23.55 10.24 -8.31
CA ASP A 17 23.19 10.08 -9.73
C ASP A 17 24.34 10.40 -10.70
N PHE A 18 25.59 10.47 -10.20
CA PHE A 18 26.73 10.78 -11.03
C PHE A 18 27.50 9.52 -11.40
N ALA A 19 27.67 9.29 -12.70
CA ALA A 19 28.57 8.30 -13.26
C ALA A 19 29.47 8.96 -14.29
N GLY A 20 30.73 8.56 -14.34
CA GLY A 20 31.67 9.05 -15.32
C GLY A 20 33.00 9.50 -14.71
N LEU A 21 33.78 10.17 -15.52
CA LEU A 21 35.11 10.67 -15.13
C LEU A 21 34.96 12.02 -14.40
N THR A 22 35.60 12.12 -13.26
CA THR A 22 35.83 13.39 -12.55
C THR A 22 37.27 13.47 -12.07
N SER A 23 37.70 14.59 -11.53
CA SER A 23 39.02 14.72 -10.94
C SER A 23 39.00 15.66 -9.76
N VAL A 24 39.87 15.39 -8.80
CA VAL A 24 40.16 16.27 -7.68
C VAL A 24 41.57 16.76 -7.79
N SER A 25 41.74 18.07 -7.75
CA SER A 25 43.06 18.70 -7.72
C SER A 25 43.33 19.32 -6.36
N LEU A 26 44.47 19.04 -5.79
CA LEU A 26 44.91 19.58 -4.50
C LEU A 26 46.36 19.99 -4.58
N GLU A 27 46.70 20.99 -3.79
CA GLU A 27 48.08 21.42 -3.62
C GLU A 27 48.64 20.77 -2.35
N VAL A 28 49.84 20.20 -2.47
CA VAL A 28 50.60 19.60 -1.38
C VAL A 28 51.88 20.39 -1.15
N THR A 29 52.32 20.45 0.10
CA THR A 29 53.56 21.12 0.48
C THR A 29 54.40 20.27 1.42
N ASP A 30 55.73 20.42 1.36
CA ASP A 30 56.67 19.88 2.34
C ASP A 30 56.96 20.90 3.47
N GLY A 31 56.41 22.11 3.36
CA GLY A 31 56.49 23.15 4.39
C GLY A 31 55.36 23.04 5.45
N SER A 32 55.38 23.93 6.41
CA SER A 32 54.38 24.00 7.48
C SER A 32 52.99 24.42 6.97
N ASP A 33 52.93 25.27 5.94
CA ASP A 33 51.72 25.72 5.23
C ASP A 33 52.10 26.25 3.83
N LEU A 34 51.09 26.71 3.06
CA LEU A 34 51.29 27.24 1.69
C LEU A 34 52.05 28.57 1.63
N ASN A 35 52.27 29.26 2.74
CA ASN A 35 53.02 30.52 2.83
C ASN A 35 54.43 30.34 3.39
N ASP A 36 54.83 29.09 3.67
CA ASP A 36 56.18 28.79 4.18
C ASP A 36 57.19 29.10 3.09
N SER A 37 58.06 30.06 3.32
CA SER A 37 59.06 30.52 2.35
C SER A 37 60.14 29.48 2.00
N GLU A 38 60.28 28.47 2.84
CA GLU A 38 61.23 27.35 2.62
C GLU A 38 60.50 26.09 2.09
N GLY A 39 59.16 26.08 2.18
CA GLY A 39 58.32 25.00 1.68
C GLY A 39 58.22 25.02 0.15
N ARG A 40 58.14 23.84 -0.41
CA ARG A 40 57.87 23.62 -1.85
C ARG A 40 56.44 23.13 -1.99
N THR A 41 55.77 23.60 -3.01
CA THR A 41 54.42 23.18 -3.33
C THR A 41 54.33 22.41 -4.64
N ALA A 42 53.42 21.49 -4.75
CA ALA A 42 53.11 20.79 -5.96
C ALA A 42 51.60 20.55 -6.10
N MET A 43 51.09 20.65 -7.32
CA MET A 43 49.71 20.29 -7.64
C MET A 43 49.59 18.81 -7.90
N VAL A 44 48.71 18.14 -7.23
CA VAL A 44 48.32 16.74 -7.46
C VAL A 44 46.92 16.70 -8.02
N THR A 45 46.73 16.03 -9.15
CA THR A 45 45.39 15.78 -9.72
C THR A 45 45.12 14.28 -9.70
N LEU A 46 44.03 13.91 -9.05
CA LEU A 46 43.58 12.55 -8.92
C LEU A 46 42.36 12.35 -9.85
N PRO A 47 42.53 11.61 -10.95
CA PRO A 47 41.38 11.20 -11.75
C PRO A 47 40.60 10.14 -10.99
N ILE A 48 39.25 10.30 -10.99
CA ILE A 48 38.33 9.40 -10.33
C ILE A 48 37.31 8.94 -11.39
N GLN A 49 37.23 7.63 -11.59
CA GLN A 49 36.14 7.01 -12.33
C GLN A 49 35.05 6.66 -11.33
N VAL A 50 33.88 7.27 -11.47
CA VAL A 50 32.66 6.90 -10.73
C VAL A 50 31.88 5.93 -11.61
N GLU A 51 31.69 4.73 -11.13
CA GLU A 51 30.85 3.75 -11.80
C GLU A 51 29.40 3.99 -11.33
N GLY A 52 28.48 4.17 -12.28
CA GLY A 52 27.06 4.26 -11.98
C GLY A 52 26.58 2.89 -11.51
N VAL A 53 25.89 2.88 -10.39
CA VAL A 53 25.08 1.74 -10.00
C VAL A 53 23.86 1.78 -10.93
N GLY A 54 23.75 0.83 -11.85
CA GLY A 54 22.56 0.72 -12.70
C GLY A 54 21.34 0.49 -11.81
N ASN A 55 20.24 1.17 -12.11
CA ASN A 55 18.97 0.93 -11.42
C ASN A 55 18.58 -0.55 -11.51
N ARG A 56 18.18 -1.15 -10.41
CA ARG A 56 17.66 -2.52 -10.33
C ARG A 56 16.15 -2.46 -10.21
N PRO A 57 15.43 -3.41 -10.81
CA PRO A 57 14.00 -3.44 -10.64
C PRO A 57 13.61 -3.83 -9.21
N PRO A 58 12.50 -3.30 -8.69
CA PRO A 58 11.99 -3.68 -7.38
C PRO A 58 11.55 -5.15 -7.36
N GLU A 59 11.56 -5.74 -6.18
CA GLU A 59 10.91 -7.02 -5.91
C GLU A 59 9.57 -6.78 -5.25
N PHE A 60 8.51 -7.41 -5.76
CA PHE A 60 7.15 -7.28 -5.22
C PHE A 60 6.60 -8.66 -4.84
N ASN A 61 6.44 -8.90 -3.54
CA ASN A 61 6.03 -10.18 -2.96
C ASN A 61 4.71 -10.03 -2.16
N PRO A 62 3.55 -9.83 -2.83
CA PRO A 62 2.29 -9.63 -2.15
C PRO A 62 1.74 -10.93 -1.56
N THR A 63 1.00 -10.79 -0.46
CA THR A 63 0.19 -11.85 0.13
C THR A 63 -1.25 -11.81 -0.40
N ALA A 64 -2.01 -12.88 -0.19
CA ALA A 64 -3.43 -12.88 -0.50
C ALA A 64 -4.19 -11.84 0.34
N VAL A 65 -5.21 -11.22 -0.28
CA VAL A 65 -6.13 -10.30 0.38
C VAL A 65 -7.41 -11.04 0.71
N GLU A 66 -7.75 -11.08 1.99
CA GLU A 66 -9.00 -11.64 2.47
C GLU A 66 -10.04 -10.54 2.66
N VAL A 67 -11.25 -10.78 2.14
CA VAL A 67 -12.39 -9.87 2.28
C VAL A 67 -13.65 -10.69 2.54
N ALA A 68 -14.49 -10.28 3.49
CA ALA A 68 -15.76 -10.95 3.71
C ALA A 68 -16.85 -10.47 2.74
N ALA A 69 -17.80 -11.34 2.42
CA ALA A 69 -18.92 -10.98 1.57
C ALA A 69 -19.70 -9.79 2.16
N GLY A 70 -19.99 -8.78 1.33
CA GLY A 70 -20.61 -7.52 1.73
C GLY A 70 -19.72 -6.57 2.51
N GLU A 71 -18.44 -6.85 2.63
CA GLU A 71 -17.49 -6.04 3.39
C GLU A 71 -16.37 -5.47 2.51
N THR A 72 -15.61 -4.59 3.12
CA THR A 72 -14.46 -3.93 2.50
C THR A 72 -13.25 -4.12 3.39
N THR A 73 -12.11 -4.43 2.78
CA THR A 73 -10.80 -4.46 3.43
C THR A 73 -9.84 -3.52 2.71
N SER A 74 -8.80 -3.10 3.41
CA SER A 74 -7.73 -2.28 2.83
C SER A 74 -6.38 -2.83 3.26
N VAL A 75 -5.44 -2.88 2.32
CA VAL A 75 -4.09 -3.36 2.57
C VAL A 75 -3.08 -2.36 1.98
N ASP A 76 -2.05 -2.04 2.74
CA ASP A 76 -0.93 -1.26 2.24
C ASP A 76 0.07 -2.22 1.56
N LEU A 77 0.33 -1.98 0.28
CA LEU A 77 1.22 -2.80 -0.55
C LEU A 77 2.70 -2.43 -0.38
N ARG A 78 2.99 -1.24 0.15
CA ARG A 78 4.37 -0.75 0.29
C ARG A 78 5.28 -1.68 1.10
N PRO A 79 4.85 -2.25 2.24
CA PRO A 79 5.68 -3.20 2.99
C PRO A 79 6.02 -4.50 2.25
N MET A 80 5.35 -4.75 1.10
CA MET A 80 5.55 -5.95 0.27
C MET A 80 6.54 -5.72 -0.88
N VAL A 81 7.10 -4.50 -0.96
CA VAL A 81 8.10 -4.11 -1.95
C VAL A 81 9.45 -4.03 -1.26
N SER A 82 10.47 -4.58 -1.91
CA SER A 82 11.88 -4.36 -1.59
C SER A 82 12.64 -3.92 -2.82
N ASP A 83 13.67 -3.11 -2.62
CA ASP A 83 14.58 -2.67 -3.66
C ASP A 83 16.00 -2.62 -3.10
N GLU A 84 16.99 -2.96 -3.93
CA GLU A 84 18.39 -2.85 -3.54
C GLU A 84 18.91 -1.41 -3.65
N ASP A 85 18.21 -0.54 -4.38
CA ASP A 85 18.54 0.86 -4.54
C ASP A 85 17.86 1.69 -3.45
N GLU A 86 18.68 2.45 -2.70
CA GLU A 86 18.22 3.17 -1.51
C GLU A 86 17.14 4.20 -1.84
N GLY A 87 15.98 4.08 -1.18
CA GLY A 87 14.85 5.00 -1.32
C GLY A 87 13.86 4.64 -2.42
N ASP A 88 14.16 3.64 -3.27
CA ASP A 88 13.31 3.31 -4.41
C ASP A 88 12.05 2.53 -3.96
N ALA A 89 12.18 1.67 -2.96
CA ALA A 89 11.02 1.01 -2.35
C ALA A 89 10.04 2.00 -1.70
N GLU A 90 10.53 3.04 -1.00
CA GLU A 90 9.71 4.09 -0.40
C GLU A 90 9.06 4.99 -1.47
N GLY A 91 9.77 5.23 -2.57
CA GLY A 91 9.32 6.03 -3.71
C GLY A 91 8.38 5.29 -4.67
N ALA A 92 8.25 3.97 -4.53
CA ALA A 92 7.55 3.11 -5.46
C ALA A 92 6.10 3.52 -5.69
N ARG A 93 5.66 3.43 -6.94
CA ARG A 93 4.32 3.72 -7.42
C ARG A 93 3.62 2.44 -7.80
N PHE A 94 2.32 2.39 -7.53
CA PHE A 94 1.50 1.21 -7.77
C PHE A 94 0.42 1.50 -8.79
N SER A 95 0.15 0.52 -9.65
CA SER A 95 -0.97 0.54 -10.58
C SER A 95 -1.60 -0.83 -10.70
N THR A 96 -2.89 -0.88 -11.02
CA THR A 96 -3.62 -2.13 -11.26
C THR A 96 -3.84 -2.32 -12.75
N GLU A 97 -3.76 -3.55 -13.20
CA GLU A 97 -4.02 -3.93 -14.59
C GLU A 97 -5.22 -4.88 -14.69
N GLY A 98 -6.06 -4.64 -15.68
CA GLY A 98 -7.26 -5.45 -15.92
C GLY A 98 -8.42 -5.10 -15.00
N ASN A 99 -9.44 -5.94 -15.02
CA ASN A 99 -10.62 -5.79 -14.17
C ASN A 99 -10.51 -6.72 -12.96
N PRO A 100 -11.03 -6.27 -11.81
CA PRO A 100 -11.18 -7.14 -10.64
C PRO A 100 -12.02 -8.38 -10.98
N PRO A 101 -11.88 -9.49 -10.23
CA PRO A 101 -12.73 -10.67 -10.38
C PRO A 101 -14.23 -10.34 -10.21
N ALA A 102 -15.09 -11.15 -10.79
CA ALA A 102 -16.54 -10.97 -10.68
C ALA A 102 -17.00 -10.95 -9.20
N GLY A 103 -17.83 -10.00 -8.84
CA GLY A 103 -18.31 -9.78 -7.46
C GLY A 103 -17.28 -9.13 -6.54
N ILE A 104 -16.17 -8.66 -7.08
CA ILE A 104 -15.15 -7.90 -6.36
C ILE A 104 -15.00 -6.53 -7.00
N ASP A 105 -15.00 -5.48 -6.17
CA ASP A 105 -14.56 -4.15 -6.54
C ASP A 105 -13.19 -3.89 -5.92
N ALA A 106 -12.29 -3.30 -6.69
CA ALA A 106 -10.96 -2.94 -6.22
C ALA A 106 -10.59 -1.51 -6.65
N SER A 107 -9.98 -0.77 -5.76
CA SER A 107 -9.44 0.55 -6.04
C SER A 107 -8.11 0.75 -5.35
N LEU A 108 -7.21 1.47 -6.01
CA LEU A 108 -5.87 1.74 -5.51
C LEU A 108 -5.69 3.24 -5.31
N ALA A 109 -5.24 3.63 -4.11
CA ALA A 109 -4.94 5.01 -3.76
C ALA A 109 -3.53 5.08 -3.16
N GLY A 110 -2.56 5.55 -3.96
CA GLY A 110 -1.15 5.47 -3.60
C GLY A 110 -0.72 4.00 -3.46
N SER A 111 -0.28 3.60 -2.29
CA SER A 111 0.08 2.20 -1.98
C SER A 111 -1.07 1.39 -1.35
N VAL A 112 -2.21 2.03 -1.05
CA VAL A 112 -3.32 1.36 -0.37
C VAL A 112 -4.29 0.77 -1.38
N LEU A 113 -4.37 -0.55 -1.41
CA LEU A 113 -5.35 -1.32 -2.15
C LEU A 113 -6.59 -1.53 -1.28
N LYS A 114 -7.72 -1.02 -1.75
CA LYS A 114 -9.04 -1.23 -1.15
C LYS A 114 -9.80 -2.26 -1.97
N VAL A 115 -10.29 -3.32 -1.32
CA VAL A 115 -11.02 -4.41 -1.93
C VAL A 115 -12.38 -4.56 -1.25
N SER A 116 -13.46 -4.61 -2.03
CA SER A 116 -14.82 -4.83 -1.55
C SER A 116 -15.41 -6.07 -2.22
N ALA A 117 -16.09 -6.92 -1.46
CA ALA A 117 -16.80 -8.06 -1.98
C ALA A 117 -18.32 -7.80 -1.99
N ALA A 118 -19.00 -8.22 -3.05
CA ALA A 118 -20.46 -8.16 -3.13
C ALA A 118 -21.09 -8.99 -1.99
N ALA A 119 -22.32 -8.61 -1.58
CA ALA A 119 -23.00 -9.28 -0.46
C ALA A 119 -23.31 -10.76 -0.74
N ASP A 120 -23.45 -11.13 -2.01
CA ASP A 120 -23.68 -12.49 -2.50
C ASP A 120 -22.41 -13.20 -2.97
N ALA A 121 -21.22 -12.58 -2.78
CA ALA A 121 -19.95 -13.18 -3.15
C ALA A 121 -19.74 -14.53 -2.46
N GLN A 122 -19.39 -15.54 -3.26
CA GLN A 122 -19.19 -16.89 -2.75
C GLN A 122 -17.85 -17.01 -2.02
N ARG A 123 -17.83 -17.74 -0.92
CA ARG A 123 -16.61 -18.03 -0.18
C ARG A 123 -15.61 -18.84 -1.01
N GLY A 124 -14.36 -18.53 -0.86
CA GLY A 124 -13.24 -19.17 -1.53
C GLY A 124 -12.45 -18.19 -2.41
N SER A 125 -11.64 -18.71 -3.31
CA SER A 125 -10.88 -17.88 -4.24
C SER A 125 -11.81 -17.22 -5.24
N ALA A 126 -11.82 -15.88 -5.25
CA ALA A 126 -12.54 -15.08 -6.25
C ALA A 126 -11.71 -14.88 -7.53
N GLY A 127 -10.40 -15.05 -7.47
CA GLY A 127 -9.44 -14.79 -8.53
C GLY A 127 -8.25 -13.99 -8.05
N SER A 128 -7.63 -13.26 -8.93
CA SER A 128 -6.49 -12.38 -8.60
C SER A 128 -6.60 -11.02 -9.28
N LEU A 129 -5.95 -10.03 -8.68
CA LEU A 129 -5.75 -8.70 -9.23
C LEU A 129 -4.27 -8.51 -9.57
N ARG A 130 -3.96 -8.16 -10.81
CA ARG A 130 -2.59 -7.84 -11.20
C ARG A 130 -2.22 -6.44 -10.77
N VAL A 131 -1.08 -6.32 -10.10
CA VAL A 131 -0.51 -5.05 -9.66
C VAL A 131 0.89 -4.92 -10.22
N THR A 132 1.17 -3.73 -10.75
CA THR A 132 2.50 -3.32 -11.20
C THR A 132 3.06 -2.31 -10.20
N VAL A 133 4.32 -2.49 -9.86
CA VAL A 133 5.14 -1.58 -9.05
C VAL A 133 6.19 -0.95 -9.96
N ASP A 134 6.35 0.36 -9.89
CA ASP A 134 7.32 1.17 -10.62
C ASP A 134 8.16 1.95 -9.60
N ASP A 135 9.48 1.78 -9.62
CA ASP A 135 10.42 2.46 -8.72
C ASP A 135 10.61 3.94 -9.04
N GLY A 136 10.14 4.39 -10.21
CA GLY A 136 10.31 5.75 -10.70
C GLY A 136 11.65 6.00 -11.40
N ASN A 137 12.54 5.02 -11.45
CA ASN A 137 13.87 5.08 -12.06
C ASN A 137 14.01 4.14 -13.27
N GLY A 138 12.90 3.53 -13.71
CA GLY A 138 12.80 2.68 -14.90
C GLY A 138 12.75 1.17 -14.62
N GLY A 139 12.80 0.75 -13.35
CA GLY A 139 12.57 -0.61 -12.92
C GLY A 139 11.09 -0.86 -12.61
N THR A 140 10.59 -2.03 -12.96
CA THR A 140 9.21 -2.43 -12.67
C THR A 140 9.14 -3.88 -12.23
N ALA A 141 8.17 -4.18 -11.35
CA ALA A 141 7.80 -5.54 -10.98
C ALA A 141 6.29 -5.72 -11.08
N GLN A 142 5.86 -6.95 -11.34
CA GLN A 142 4.44 -7.30 -11.42
C GLN A 142 4.16 -8.55 -10.60
N ALA A 143 3.02 -8.56 -9.92
CA ALA A 143 2.52 -9.76 -9.27
C ALA A 143 0.99 -9.81 -9.29
N ASP A 144 0.45 -11.01 -9.23
CA ASP A 144 -0.96 -11.28 -9.08
C ASP A 144 -1.29 -11.43 -7.59
N ILE A 145 -2.14 -10.55 -7.05
CA ILE A 145 -2.62 -10.60 -5.66
C ILE A 145 -3.87 -11.49 -5.62
N PRO A 146 -3.82 -12.67 -4.99
CA PRO A 146 -4.99 -13.51 -4.84
C PRO A 146 -6.03 -12.83 -3.94
N ILE A 147 -7.31 -12.89 -4.31
CA ILE A 147 -8.42 -12.39 -3.51
C ILE A 147 -9.25 -13.58 -3.03
N ILE A 148 -9.43 -13.65 -1.71
CA ILE A 148 -10.13 -14.74 -1.04
C ILE A 148 -11.34 -14.17 -0.32
N VAL A 149 -12.54 -14.65 -0.67
CA VAL A 149 -13.75 -14.30 0.06
C VAL A 149 -13.88 -15.22 1.28
N VAL A 150 -13.86 -14.61 2.46
CA VAL A 150 -13.95 -15.30 3.76
C VAL A 150 -15.33 -15.13 4.39
N ALA A 151 -15.59 -15.85 5.48
CA ALA A 151 -16.78 -15.65 6.28
C ALA A 151 -16.75 -14.28 6.96
N SER A 152 -17.87 -13.57 6.97
CA SER A 152 -18.01 -12.37 7.79
C SER A 152 -17.88 -12.75 9.28
N SER A 153 -17.09 -11.98 10.00
CA SER A 153 -17.01 -12.06 11.46
C SER A 153 -18.00 -11.11 12.15
N ARG A 154 -18.80 -10.36 11.36
CA ARG A 154 -19.78 -9.42 11.89
C ARG A 154 -20.86 -10.16 12.66
N PRO A 155 -21.24 -9.69 13.85
CA PRO A 155 -22.42 -10.20 14.55
C PRO A 155 -23.68 -10.01 13.70
N LEU A 156 -24.56 -10.99 13.72
CA LEU A 156 -25.84 -10.89 13.04
C LEU A 156 -26.71 -9.83 13.72
N ILE A 157 -27.61 -9.20 12.94
CA ILE A 157 -28.70 -8.38 13.49
C ILE A 157 -29.51 -9.26 14.43
N GLN A 158 -29.68 -8.78 15.66
CA GLN A 158 -30.48 -9.48 16.68
C GLN A 158 -31.92 -8.99 16.60
N THR A 159 -32.85 -9.91 16.67
CA THR A 159 -34.29 -9.61 16.72
C THR A 159 -34.90 -10.14 18.02
N SER A 160 -35.84 -9.42 18.58
CA SER A 160 -36.65 -9.85 19.71
C SER A 160 -38.08 -10.12 19.28
N GLU A 161 -38.79 -10.98 20.00
CA GLU A 161 -40.20 -11.22 19.76
C GLU A 161 -41.04 -9.98 20.08
N ALA A 162 -41.93 -9.64 19.17
CA ALA A 162 -42.92 -8.61 19.36
C ALA A 162 -44.30 -9.26 19.53
N GLN A 163 -45.00 -8.96 20.62
CA GLN A 163 -46.36 -9.44 20.84
C GLN A 163 -47.34 -8.28 20.76
N VAL A 164 -48.26 -8.36 19.82
CA VAL A 164 -49.28 -7.33 19.60
C VAL A 164 -50.66 -7.96 19.69
N THR A 165 -51.49 -7.42 20.56
CA THR A 165 -52.90 -7.86 20.71
C THR A 165 -53.80 -6.90 19.96
N LEU A 166 -54.70 -7.45 19.16
CA LEU A 166 -55.59 -6.67 18.30
C LEU A 166 -57.00 -7.28 18.28
N ASP A 167 -58.00 -6.44 18.40
CA ASP A 167 -59.39 -6.88 18.26
C ASP A 167 -59.74 -7.18 16.79
N ALA A 168 -60.65 -8.12 16.59
CA ALA A 168 -61.07 -8.49 15.26
C ALA A 168 -61.63 -7.28 14.46
N GLY A 169 -61.19 -7.10 13.25
CA GLY A 169 -61.58 -5.98 12.39
C GLY A 169 -60.90 -4.64 12.68
N LYS A 170 -59.91 -4.61 13.57
CA LYS A 170 -59.06 -3.43 13.81
C LYS A 170 -57.72 -3.54 13.11
N SER A 171 -57.00 -2.43 13.00
CA SER A 171 -55.66 -2.34 12.47
C SER A 171 -54.72 -1.66 13.48
N THR A 172 -53.45 -2.01 13.43
CA THR A 172 -52.41 -1.35 14.19
C THR A 172 -51.17 -1.18 13.33
N THR A 173 -50.32 -0.25 13.70
CA THR A 173 -49.02 -0.04 13.09
C THR A 173 -47.95 -0.38 14.11
N VAL A 174 -47.00 -1.21 13.71
CA VAL A 174 -45.89 -1.63 14.55
C VAL A 174 -44.60 -1.17 13.86
N ASP A 175 -43.76 -0.49 14.60
CA ASP A 175 -42.41 -0.17 14.15
C ASP A 175 -41.52 -1.39 14.42
N ALA A 176 -41.32 -2.18 13.37
CA ALA A 176 -40.51 -3.42 13.46
C ALA A 176 -39.05 -3.16 13.77
N THR A 177 -38.53 -1.94 13.54
CA THR A 177 -37.15 -1.58 13.82
C THR A 177 -36.86 -1.53 15.32
N GLN A 178 -37.86 -1.30 16.16
CA GLN A 178 -37.74 -1.33 17.63
C GLN A 178 -37.45 -2.73 18.20
N TYR A 179 -37.72 -3.77 17.44
CA TYR A 179 -37.48 -5.17 17.81
C TYR A 179 -36.21 -5.74 17.18
N SER A 180 -35.41 -4.88 16.61
CA SER A 180 -34.15 -5.27 15.95
C SER A 180 -32.99 -4.42 16.45
N THR A 181 -31.86 -5.05 16.76
CA THR A 181 -30.65 -4.34 17.14
C THR A 181 -29.58 -4.58 16.08
N ASN A 182 -29.14 -3.50 15.46
CA ASN A 182 -27.96 -3.54 14.61
C ASN A 182 -26.70 -3.36 15.49
N PRO A 183 -25.84 -4.36 15.61
CA PRO A 183 -24.59 -4.24 16.37
C PRO A 183 -23.60 -3.24 15.74
N PHE A 184 -23.85 -2.81 14.49
CA PHE A 184 -23.07 -1.78 13.77
C PHE A 184 -23.90 -0.52 13.59
N SER A 185 -24.05 0.26 14.64
CA SER A 185 -24.88 1.48 14.66
C SER A 185 -24.39 2.58 13.72
N ASP A 186 -23.12 2.53 13.29
CA ASP A 186 -22.48 3.45 12.34
C ASP A 186 -22.86 3.17 10.88
N GLU A 187 -23.41 1.99 10.56
CA GLU A 187 -23.88 1.64 9.21
C GLU A 187 -25.34 2.07 8.92
N GLY A 188 -25.98 2.72 9.85
CA GLY A 188 -27.34 3.23 9.71
C GLY A 188 -28.42 2.34 10.35
N PRO A 189 -29.67 2.79 10.31
CA PRO A 189 -30.81 2.09 10.94
C PRO A 189 -31.18 0.83 10.15
N VAL A 190 -31.68 -0.17 10.86
CA VAL A 190 -32.32 -1.35 10.24
C VAL A 190 -33.54 -0.93 9.43
N SER A 191 -33.73 -1.51 8.25
CA SER A 191 -34.88 -1.28 7.39
C SER A 191 -35.61 -2.58 7.03
N LEU A 192 -36.88 -2.51 6.76
CA LEU A 192 -37.65 -3.64 6.28
C LEU A 192 -37.39 -3.89 4.80
N VAL A 193 -37.14 -5.13 4.46
CA VAL A 193 -36.91 -5.56 3.08
C VAL A 193 -37.78 -6.81 2.76
N GLY A 194 -38.13 -6.94 1.49
CA GLY A 194 -38.96 -8.06 1.03
C GLY A 194 -40.46 -7.91 1.34
N GLU A 195 -41.26 -8.88 0.91
CA GLU A 195 -42.71 -8.92 1.10
C GLU A 195 -43.02 -9.59 2.44
N PRO A 196 -43.86 -8.95 3.30
CA PRO A 196 -44.29 -9.57 4.54
C PRO A 196 -45.21 -10.76 4.27
N SER A 197 -45.08 -11.81 5.05
CA SER A 197 -45.95 -12.97 5.00
C SER A 197 -46.69 -13.13 6.31
N ALA A 198 -48.01 -13.47 6.25
CA ALA A 198 -48.81 -13.81 7.41
C ALA A 198 -49.19 -15.28 7.33
N SER A 199 -48.97 -16.05 8.40
CA SER A 199 -49.57 -17.35 8.58
C SER A 199 -50.88 -17.18 9.37
N ALA A 200 -52.01 -17.57 8.80
CA ALA A 200 -53.22 -17.67 9.57
C ALA A 200 -53.06 -18.82 10.56
N GLY A 201 -53.06 -18.50 11.86
CA GLY A 201 -53.30 -19.50 12.88
C GLY A 201 -54.72 -20.02 12.74
N GLY A 202 -54.84 -21.33 12.60
CA GLY A 202 -56.15 -21.97 12.59
C GLY A 202 -56.82 -21.90 13.97
#